data_1108e811d713cd295baa49f66f10b9c2
#
_entry.id   1108e811d713cd295baa49f66f10b9c2
#
_cell.length_a   1.000
_cell.length_b   1.000
_cell.length_c   1.000
_cell.angle_alpha   90.00
_cell.angle_beta   90.00
_cell.angle_gamma   90.00
#
_symmetry.space_group_name_H-M   'P 1'
#
loop_
_entity.id
_entity.type
_entity.pdbx_description
1 polymer ?
#
loop_
_entity_poly.entity_id
_entity_poly.type
_entity_poly.pdbx_seq_one_letter_code
_entity_poly.pdbx_strand_id
1 'polypeptide(L)'
;MSHRQVVTALTSARYAQLRTFRRDGTAVDTPIWFVLDGDTLVFRTKQGPKTRRISANPNVELWPCDYRGGYVAGSPTVLGKATILDGAAADDANRALQRRYGWQYNVVPLLKMPGVKNVDHALPLREKLRRATTKSLWPDSAIVEVKLTPDDARTAAPEPLSIQDGSPPLA
;
A
#
# COMPACT_ATOMS: atom_id res chain seq x y z
N MET A 1 14.93 11.87 -12.77
CA MET A 1 15.14 12.18 -11.32
C MET A 1 16.12 11.19 -10.73
N SER A 2 16.95 11.62 -9.78
CA SER A 2 17.86 10.67 -9.13
C SER A 2 17.08 9.80 -8.11
N HIS A 3 17.54 8.57 -7.89
CA HIS A 3 17.03 7.67 -6.87
C HIS A 3 16.88 8.34 -5.49
N ARG A 4 17.86 9.17 -5.11
CA ARG A 4 17.83 9.96 -3.87
C ARG A 4 16.61 10.89 -3.76
N GLN A 5 16.20 11.53 -4.86
CA GLN A 5 15.03 12.43 -4.87
C GLN A 5 13.73 11.66 -4.66
N VAL A 6 13.63 10.44 -5.20
CA VAL A 6 12.47 9.56 -5.03
C VAL A 6 12.35 9.07 -3.60
N VAL A 7 13.46 8.57 -3.02
CA VAL A 7 13.50 8.15 -1.61
C VAL A 7 13.13 9.31 -0.70
N THR A 8 13.65 10.52 -0.97
CA THR A 8 13.30 11.72 -0.19
C THR A 8 11.80 12.06 -0.28
N ALA A 9 11.20 11.98 -1.48
CA ALA A 9 9.76 12.23 -1.66
C ALA A 9 8.89 11.21 -0.90
N LEU A 10 9.26 9.93 -0.92
CA LEU A 10 8.60 8.89 -0.13
C LEU A 10 8.83 9.05 1.37
N THR A 11 10.03 9.44 1.80
CA THR A 11 10.35 9.66 3.22
C THR A 11 9.48 10.75 3.85
N SER A 12 9.20 11.82 3.10
CA SER A 12 8.33 12.91 3.55
C SER A 12 6.84 12.58 3.45
N ALA A 13 6.46 11.56 2.67
CA ALA A 13 5.07 11.19 2.47
C ALA A 13 4.54 10.32 3.63
N ARG A 14 3.26 10.50 3.97
CA ARG A 14 2.56 9.66 4.94
C ARG A 14 1.92 8.44 4.29
N TYR A 15 1.54 8.56 3.02
CA TYR A 15 0.87 7.54 2.22
C TYR A 15 1.56 7.40 0.89
N ALA A 16 1.54 6.19 0.35
CA ALA A 16 1.97 5.93 -1.01
C ALA A 16 0.89 5.16 -1.76
N GLN A 17 0.77 5.43 -3.04
CA GLN A 17 0.00 4.59 -3.94
C GLN A 17 0.87 3.42 -4.37
N LEU A 18 0.36 2.21 -4.22
CA LEU A 18 0.98 0.98 -4.68
C LEU A 18 0.21 0.47 -5.89
N ARG A 19 0.89 0.33 -7.01
CA ARG A 19 0.39 -0.34 -8.21
C ARG A 19 0.87 -1.78 -8.23
N THR A 20 -0.07 -2.70 -8.36
CA THR A 20 0.17 -4.13 -8.55
C THR A 20 -0.50 -4.58 -9.83
N PHE A 21 -0.09 -5.70 -10.40
CA PHE A 21 -0.57 -6.16 -11.71
C PHE A 21 -1.34 -7.47 -11.58
N ARG A 22 -2.44 -7.59 -12.30
CA ARG A 22 -3.15 -8.86 -12.50
C ARG A 22 -2.37 -9.75 -13.47
N ARG A 23 -2.78 -11.01 -13.62
CA ARG A 23 -2.17 -11.95 -14.58
C ARG A 23 -2.29 -11.49 -16.03
N ASP A 24 -3.34 -10.77 -16.37
CA ASP A 24 -3.59 -10.17 -17.67
C ASP A 24 -2.84 -8.85 -17.91
N GLY A 25 -1.99 -8.43 -16.94
CA GLY A 25 -1.26 -7.17 -16.99
C GLY A 25 -2.03 -5.95 -16.50
N THR A 26 -3.33 -6.08 -16.22
CA THR A 26 -4.14 -4.96 -15.72
C THR A 26 -3.59 -4.42 -14.40
N ALA A 27 -3.32 -3.13 -14.35
CA ALA A 27 -2.86 -2.43 -13.15
C ALA A 27 -3.99 -2.25 -12.12
N VAL A 28 -3.63 -2.35 -10.84
CA VAL A 28 -4.54 -2.09 -9.71
C VAL A 28 -3.83 -1.24 -8.68
N ASP A 29 -4.32 -0.02 -8.51
CA ASP A 29 -3.75 0.96 -7.59
C ASP A 29 -4.45 0.91 -6.23
N THR A 30 -3.68 1.02 -5.16
CA THR A 30 -4.19 0.99 -3.78
C THR A 30 -3.35 1.87 -2.88
N PRO A 31 -3.93 2.80 -2.10
CA PRO A 31 -3.18 3.55 -1.10
C PRO A 31 -2.71 2.62 0.02
N ILE A 32 -1.49 2.85 0.48
CA ILE A 32 -0.87 2.09 1.57
C ILE A 32 -0.26 3.01 2.62
N TRP A 33 -0.24 2.53 3.85
CA TRP A 33 0.57 3.04 4.95
C TRP A 33 1.86 2.27 4.98
N PHE A 34 2.99 2.94 5.11
CA PHE A 34 4.29 2.30 4.98
C PHE A 34 5.33 2.85 5.93
N VAL A 35 6.39 2.10 6.14
CA VAL A 35 7.67 2.54 6.69
C VAL A 35 8.72 2.35 5.61
N LEU A 36 9.58 3.34 5.43
CA LEU A 36 10.71 3.29 4.53
C LEU A 36 12.00 3.37 5.36
N ASP A 37 12.91 2.45 5.12
CA ASP A 37 14.26 2.42 5.67
C ASP A 37 15.25 2.16 4.53
N GLY A 38 16.03 3.18 4.20
CA GLY A 38 16.86 3.16 2.99
C GLY A 38 16.02 2.92 1.74
N ASP A 39 16.31 1.82 1.04
CA ASP A 39 15.62 1.40 -0.18
C ASP A 39 14.56 0.31 0.07
N THR A 40 14.26 0.05 1.33
CA THR A 40 13.30 -0.98 1.73
C THR A 40 12.06 -0.35 2.34
N LEU A 41 10.92 -0.61 1.72
CA LEU A 41 9.61 -0.15 2.18
C LEU A 41 8.81 -1.35 2.68
N VAL A 42 8.17 -1.22 3.86
CA VAL A 42 7.27 -2.24 4.39
C VAL A 42 5.88 -1.68 4.63
N PHE A 43 4.86 -2.51 4.37
CA PHE A 43 3.47 -2.15 4.63
C PHE A 43 2.64 -3.37 5.05
N ARG A 44 1.52 -3.11 5.76
CA ARG A 44 0.53 -4.14 6.10
C ARG A 44 -0.61 -4.11 5.09
N THR A 45 -1.08 -5.28 4.71
CA THR A 45 -2.29 -5.44 3.91
C THR A 45 -3.10 -6.63 4.39
N LYS A 46 -4.39 -6.69 4.02
CA LYS A 46 -5.20 -7.90 4.23
C LYS A 46 -4.77 -8.99 3.25
N GLN A 47 -4.72 -10.24 3.71
CA GLN A 47 -4.54 -11.38 2.82
C GLN A 47 -5.71 -11.45 1.84
N GLY A 48 -5.43 -11.60 0.55
CA GLY A 48 -6.48 -11.63 -0.47
C GLY A 48 -5.99 -11.26 -1.87
N PRO A 49 -6.80 -10.54 -2.66
CA PRO A 49 -6.46 -10.25 -4.07
C PRO A 49 -5.12 -9.55 -4.27
N LYS A 50 -4.74 -8.61 -3.37
CA LYS A 50 -3.47 -7.89 -3.45
C LYS A 50 -2.28 -8.83 -3.22
N THR A 51 -2.31 -9.65 -2.16
CA THR A 51 -1.22 -10.59 -1.88
C THR A 51 -1.10 -11.65 -2.98
N ARG A 52 -2.22 -12.12 -3.54
CA ARG A 52 -2.20 -13.04 -4.70
C ARG A 52 -1.57 -12.41 -5.95
N ARG A 53 -1.83 -11.10 -6.22
CA ARG A 53 -1.17 -10.40 -7.34
C ARG A 53 0.32 -10.29 -7.12
N ILE A 54 0.75 -9.91 -5.92
CA ILE A 54 2.18 -9.79 -5.55
C ILE A 54 2.89 -11.14 -5.67
N SER A 55 2.27 -12.24 -5.20
CA SER A 55 2.85 -13.58 -5.35
C SER A 55 2.98 -14.02 -6.81
N ALA A 56 2.04 -13.61 -7.68
CA ALA A 56 2.08 -13.95 -9.10
C ALA A 56 3.01 -13.04 -9.92
N ASN A 57 3.10 -11.77 -9.56
CA ASN A 57 3.98 -10.78 -10.17
C ASN A 57 4.52 -9.84 -9.08
N PRO A 58 5.78 -10.01 -8.66
CA PRO A 58 6.38 -9.20 -7.60
C PRO A 58 6.72 -7.77 -8.02
N ASN A 59 6.69 -7.45 -9.31
CA ASN A 59 6.99 -6.09 -9.77
C ASN A 59 5.86 -5.15 -9.37
N VAL A 60 6.24 -4.01 -8.79
CA VAL A 60 5.30 -2.99 -8.32
C VAL A 60 5.81 -1.60 -8.67
N GLU A 61 4.89 -0.65 -8.71
CA GLU A 61 5.19 0.77 -8.85
C GLU A 61 4.64 1.51 -7.63
N LEU A 62 5.38 2.53 -7.16
CA LEU A 62 4.97 3.34 -6.02
C LEU A 62 5.18 4.83 -6.31
N TRP A 63 4.29 5.66 -5.77
CA TRP A 63 4.42 7.12 -5.76
C TRP A 63 3.74 7.70 -4.51
N PRO A 64 4.20 8.85 -4.01
CA PRO A 64 3.52 9.56 -2.93
C PRO A 64 2.08 9.91 -3.29
N CYS A 65 1.16 9.76 -2.35
CA CYS A 65 -0.24 10.12 -2.55
C CYS A 65 -0.84 10.75 -1.28
N ASP A 66 -2.04 11.31 -1.40
CA ASP A 66 -2.87 11.69 -0.26
C ASP A 66 -3.56 10.47 0.39
N TYR A 67 -4.34 10.69 1.45
CA TYR A 67 -5.03 9.62 2.16
C TYR A 67 -6.12 8.91 1.34
N ARG A 68 -6.58 9.52 0.24
CA ARG A 68 -7.56 8.95 -0.71
C ARG A 68 -6.89 8.25 -1.89
N GLY A 69 -5.55 8.32 -1.99
CA GLY A 69 -4.80 7.80 -3.11
C GLY A 69 -4.67 8.80 -4.27
N GLY A 70 -5.02 10.08 -4.03
CA GLY A 70 -4.87 11.14 -5.02
C GLY A 70 -3.39 11.40 -5.34
N TYR A 71 -3.08 11.55 -6.63
CA TYR A 71 -1.72 11.83 -7.08
C TYR A 71 -1.25 13.21 -6.59
N VAL A 72 -0.06 13.27 -6.03
CA VAL A 72 0.60 14.54 -5.68
C VAL A 72 1.41 15.00 -6.89
N ALA A 73 1.06 16.17 -7.45
CA ALA A 73 1.71 16.70 -8.65
C ALA A 73 3.24 16.77 -8.50
N GLY A 74 3.95 16.30 -9.52
CA GLY A 74 5.41 16.27 -9.52
C GLY A 74 6.03 15.12 -8.72
N SER A 75 5.21 14.24 -8.13
CA SER A 75 5.74 13.06 -7.42
C SER A 75 6.38 12.08 -8.40
N PRO A 76 7.57 11.58 -8.07
CA PRO A 76 8.20 10.55 -8.88
C PRO A 76 7.55 9.20 -8.64
N THR A 77 7.46 8.38 -9.70
CA THR A 77 7.15 6.96 -9.61
C THR A 77 8.44 6.16 -9.48
N VAL A 78 8.47 5.23 -8.53
CA VAL A 78 9.59 4.30 -8.35
C VAL A 78 9.13 2.88 -8.58
N LEU A 79 9.98 2.09 -9.19
CA LEU A 79 9.79 0.66 -9.36
C LEU A 79 10.35 -0.10 -8.16
N GLY A 80 9.79 -1.26 -7.88
CA GLY A 80 10.28 -2.13 -6.82
C GLY A 80 9.85 -3.58 -7.00
N LYS A 81 10.44 -4.44 -6.18
CA LYS A 81 10.04 -5.85 -6.08
C LYS A 81 9.46 -6.12 -4.70
N ALA A 82 8.23 -6.61 -4.68
CA ALA A 82 7.48 -6.91 -3.47
C ALA A 82 7.63 -8.37 -3.06
N THR A 83 7.80 -8.62 -1.77
CA THR A 83 7.88 -9.95 -1.15
C THR A 83 6.98 -9.98 0.08
N ILE A 84 6.21 -11.05 0.26
CA ILE A 84 5.42 -11.26 1.47
C ILE A 84 6.36 -11.81 2.54
N LEU A 85 6.42 -11.12 3.68
CA LEU A 85 7.23 -11.54 4.82
C LEU A 85 6.45 -12.48 5.74
N ASP A 86 7.18 -13.35 6.41
CA ASP A 86 6.67 -14.24 7.46
C ASP A 86 7.58 -14.22 8.69
N GLY A 87 7.15 -14.91 9.75
CA GLY A 87 7.93 -15.10 10.98
C GLY A 87 8.45 -13.81 11.60
N ALA A 88 9.68 -13.84 12.08
CA ALA A 88 10.32 -12.73 12.81
C ALA A 88 10.43 -11.45 11.96
N ALA A 89 10.68 -11.57 10.67
CA ALA A 89 10.77 -10.42 9.76
C ALA A 89 9.43 -9.68 9.64
N ALA A 90 8.32 -10.42 9.55
CA ALA A 90 6.99 -9.83 9.54
C ALA A 90 6.66 -9.14 10.87
N ASP A 91 7.05 -9.72 12.01
CA ASP A 91 6.83 -9.16 13.34
C ASP A 91 7.64 -7.87 13.55
N ASP A 92 8.90 -7.82 13.11
CA ASP A 92 9.75 -6.64 13.18
C ASP A 92 9.19 -5.48 12.35
N ALA A 93 8.78 -5.77 11.12
CA ALA A 93 8.16 -4.79 10.24
C ALA A 93 6.80 -4.30 10.80
N ASN A 94 5.99 -5.19 11.39
CA ASN A 94 4.74 -4.82 12.05
C ASN A 94 5.01 -3.87 13.24
N ARG A 95 6.03 -4.13 14.06
CA ARG A 95 6.44 -3.23 15.13
C ARG A 95 6.91 -1.86 14.62
N ALA A 96 7.63 -1.81 13.50
CA ALA A 96 8.05 -0.56 12.89
C ALA A 96 6.85 0.27 12.41
N LEU A 97 5.87 -0.36 11.78
CA LEU A 97 4.61 0.27 11.37
C LEU A 97 3.81 0.80 12.57
N GLN A 98 3.73 0.02 13.66
CA GLN A 98 3.07 0.45 14.90
C GLN A 98 3.76 1.65 15.53
N ARG A 99 5.09 1.70 15.53
CA ARG A 99 5.84 2.87 16.04
C ARG A 99 5.57 4.13 15.21
N ARG A 100 5.51 4.01 13.87
CA ARG A 100 5.28 5.16 12.98
C ARG A 100 3.87 5.73 13.09
N TYR A 101 2.84 4.88 13.17
CA TYR A 101 1.44 5.30 13.09
C TYR A 101 0.71 5.28 14.44
N GLY A 102 1.32 4.70 15.48
CA GLY A 102 0.74 4.61 16.81
C GLY A 102 -0.61 3.88 16.83
N TRP A 103 -1.54 4.37 17.63
CA TRP A 103 -2.88 3.79 17.75
C TRP A 103 -3.67 3.78 16.44
N GLN A 104 -3.40 4.72 15.54
CA GLN A 104 -4.07 4.83 14.24
C GLN A 104 -3.89 3.57 13.39
N TYR A 105 -2.74 2.89 13.54
CA TYR A 105 -2.41 1.69 12.78
C TYR A 105 -3.44 0.56 12.92
N ASN A 106 -4.00 0.40 14.12
CA ASN A 106 -4.98 -0.64 14.39
C ASN A 106 -6.42 -0.11 14.36
N VAL A 107 -6.66 1.16 14.65
CA VAL A 107 -8.02 1.71 14.77
C VAL A 107 -8.59 2.16 13.43
N VAL A 108 -7.80 2.88 12.62
CA VAL A 108 -8.30 3.43 11.35
C VAL A 108 -8.84 2.38 10.38
N PRO A 109 -8.23 1.19 10.20
CA PRO A 109 -8.80 0.15 9.34
C PRO A 109 -10.18 -0.38 9.79
N LEU A 110 -10.52 -0.20 11.06
CA LEU A 110 -11.78 -0.66 11.65
C LEU A 110 -12.92 0.38 11.53
N LEU A 111 -12.59 1.61 11.11
CA LEU A 111 -13.55 2.69 10.97
C LEU A 111 -14.10 2.77 9.55
N LYS A 112 -15.40 3.13 9.45
CA LYS A 112 -15.99 3.49 8.16
C LYS A 112 -15.57 4.92 7.82
N MET A 113 -14.74 5.09 6.80
CA MET A 113 -14.29 6.41 6.35
C MET A 113 -14.83 6.73 4.95
N PRO A 114 -15.35 7.94 4.71
CA PRO A 114 -15.79 8.35 3.37
C PRO A 114 -14.63 8.30 2.37
N GLY A 115 -14.85 7.67 1.21
CA GLY A 115 -13.86 7.57 0.14
C GLY A 115 -12.74 6.54 0.37
N VAL A 116 -12.75 5.78 1.48
CA VAL A 116 -11.79 4.73 1.77
C VAL A 116 -12.50 3.38 1.92
N LYS A 117 -12.08 2.38 1.16
CA LYS A 117 -12.62 1.01 1.25
C LYS A 117 -11.96 0.24 2.39
N ASN A 118 -12.37 0.51 3.63
CA ASN A 118 -11.93 -0.27 4.79
C ASN A 118 -12.77 -1.55 4.90
N VAL A 119 -12.15 -2.69 4.62
CA VAL A 119 -12.85 -4.00 4.60
C VAL A 119 -13.19 -4.54 6.01
N ASP A 120 -12.55 -4.02 7.04
CA ASP A 120 -12.73 -4.48 8.43
C ASP A 120 -13.76 -3.66 9.21
N HIS A 121 -14.40 -2.66 8.59
CA HIS A 121 -15.41 -1.83 9.26
C HIS A 121 -16.69 -2.61 9.66
N ALA A 122 -16.97 -3.72 8.97
CA ALA A 122 -18.16 -4.56 9.21
C ALA A 122 -17.96 -5.61 10.31
N LEU A 123 -16.78 -5.70 10.92
CA LEU A 123 -16.51 -6.66 12.00
C LEU A 123 -17.35 -6.40 13.24
N PRO A 124 -17.71 -7.46 14.03
CA PRO A 124 -18.36 -7.31 15.33
C PRO A 124 -17.53 -6.44 16.29
N LEU A 125 -18.22 -5.69 17.19
CA LEU A 125 -17.56 -4.76 18.12
C LEU A 125 -16.48 -5.45 18.98
N ARG A 126 -16.75 -6.66 19.47
CA ARG A 126 -15.78 -7.45 20.26
C ARG A 126 -14.48 -7.71 19.48
N GLU A 127 -14.61 -8.08 18.21
CA GLU A 127 -13.44 -8.31 17.34
C GLU A 127 -12.69 -7.01 17.03
N LYS A 128 -13.41 -5.90 16.83
CA LYS A 128 -12.81 -4.58 16.65
C LYS A 128 -11.99 -4.17 17.88
N LEU A 129 -12.52 -4.35 19.08
CA LEU A 129 -11.80 -4.04 20.31
C LEU A 129 -10.54 -4.90 20.47
N ARG A 130 -10.63 -6.19 20.19
CA ARG A 130 -9.48 -7.11 20.20
C ARG A 130 -8.40 -6.65 19.23
N ARG A 131 -8.76 -6.31 17.99
CA ARG A 131 -7.84 -5.85 16.95
C ARG A 131 -7.24 -4.48 17.27
N ALA A 132 -8.00 -3.58 17.85
CA ALA A 132 -7.54 -2.24 18.21
C ALA A 132 -6.42 -2.27 19.27
N THR A 133 -6.48 -3.23 20.20
CA THR A 133 -5.54 -3.32 21.34
C THR A 133 -4.39 -4.30 21.14
N THR A 134 -4.44 -5.15 20.12
CA THR A 134 -3.39 -6.15 19.89
C THR A 134 -2.09 -5.52 19.36
N LYS A 135 -0.96 -6.02 19.83
CA LYS A 135 0.36 -5.68 19.29
C LYS A 135 0.82 -6.67 18.21
N SER A 136 0.20 -7.84 18.15
CA SER A 136 0.51 -8.86 17.17
C SER A 136 -0.12 -8.54 15.82
N LEU A 137 0.46 -9.07 14.74
CA LEU A 137 -0.15 -9.01 13.41
C LEU A 137 -1.50 -9.73 13.43
N TRP A 138 -2.50 -9.16 12.76
CA TRP A 138 -3.81 -9.80 12.65
C TRP A 138 -3.72 -11.08 11.81
N PRO A 139 -4.46 -12.14 12.15
CA PRO A 139 -4.35 -13.44 11.46
C PRO A 139 -4.65 -13.39 9.97
N ASP A 140 -5.49 -12.44 9.54
CA ASP A 140 -5.87 -12.21 8.15
C ASP A 140 -5.06 -11.11 7.46
N SER A 141 -4.00 -10.64 8.09
CA SER A 141 -3.06 -9.64 7.56
C SER A 141 -1.78 -10.28 7.07
N ALA A 142 -1.13 -9.61 6.15
CA ALA A 142 0.21 -9.90 5.69
C ALA A 142 1.07 -8.64 5.73
N ILE A 143 2.34 -8.81 6.00
CA ILE A 143 3.37 -7.78 5.82
C ILE A 143 4.04 -8.01 4.47
N VAL A 144 4.19 -6.93 3.73
CA VAL A 144 4.87 -6.93 2.43
C VAL A 144 6.06 -6.01 2.52
N GLU A 145 7.22 -6.52 2.11
CA GLU A 145 8.44 -5.75 1.87
C GLU A 145 8.53 -5.40 0.38
N VAL A 146 8.92 -4.18 0.07
CA VAL A 146 9.26 -3.75 -1.29
C VAL A 146 10.67 -3.23 -1.30
N LYS A 147 11.53 -3.87 -2.09
CA LYS A 147 12.88 -3.36 -2.38
C LYS A 147 12.79 -2.44 -3.59
N LEU A 148 13.09 -1.15 -3.37
CA LEU A 148 13.07 -0.14 -4.41
C LEU A 148 14.24 -0.33 -5.37
N THR A 149 13.99 -0.15 -6.66
CA THR A 149 15.02 -0.30 -7.71
C THR A 149 15.61 1.08 -8.02
N PRO A 150 16.94 1.27 -7.82
CA PRO A 150 17.56 2.58 -7.90
C PRO A 150 17.50 3.28 -9.28
N ASP A 151 17.56 2.50 -10.37
CA ASP A 151 17.80 3.02 -11.71
C ASP A 151 16.54 3.32 -12.54
N ASP A 152 15.34 2.97 -12.03
CA ASP A 152 14.09 3.02 -12.81
C ASP A 152 13.08 4.07 -12.31
N ALA A 153 13.54 5.17 -11.73
CA ALA A 153 12.65 6.27 -11.36
C ALA A 153 12.09 6.97 -12.61
N ARG A 154 10.82 6.70 -12.93
CA ARG A 154 10.11 7.39 -14.00
C ARG A 154 9.57 8.73 -13.51
N THR A 155 9.84 9.80 -14.25
CA THR A 155 9.37 11.15 -13.93
C THR A 155 7.93 11.41 -14.40
N ALA A 156 7.37 10.52 -15.23
CA ALA A 156 6.01 10.64 -15.71
C ALA A 156 5.01 10.23 -14.63
N ALA A 157 3.99 11.06 -14.43
CA ALA A 157 2.80 10.64 -13.68
C ALA A 157 2.28 9.33 -14.28
N PRO A 158 1.92 8.32 -13.45
CA PRO A 158 1.23 7.16 -13.96
C PRO A 158 -0.05 7.64 -14.64
N GLU A 159 -0.31 7.18 -15.86
CA GLU A 159 -1.59 7.47 -16.50
C GLU A 159 -2.71 7.05 -15.53
N PRO A 160 -3.66 7.97 -15.23
CA PRO A 160 -4.82 7.59 -14.45
C PRO A 160 -5.50 6.43 -15.18
N LEU A 161 -5.79 5.35 -14.47
CA LEU A 161 -6.61 4.27 -15.02
C LEU A 161 -7.90 4.90 -15.48
N SER A 162 -8.10 4.97 -16.80
CA SER A 162 -9.37 5.41 -17.40
C SER A 162 -10.46 4.53 -16.82
N ILE A 163 -11.28 5.11 -15.95
CA ILE A 163 -12.57 4.50 -15.62
C ILE A 163 -13.32 4.54 -16.94
N GLN A 164 -13.34 3.42 -17.65
CA GLN A 164 -14.29 3.23 -18.74
C GLN A 164 -15.66 3.24 -18.08
N ASP A 165 -16.29 4.41 -18.11
CA ASP A 165 -17.70 4.57 -17.86
C ASP A 165 -18.40 3.73 -18.93
N GLY A 166 -18.88 2.56 -18.53
CA GLY A 166 -19.64 1.66 -19.38
C GLY A 166 -21.04 2.23 -19.66
N SER A 167 -21.11 3.36 -20.36
CA SER A 167 -22.36 3.83 -20.95
C SER A 167 -22.59 3.05 -22.23
N PRO A 168 -23.68 2.26 -22.34
CA PRO A 168 -24.04 1.62 -23.61
C PRO A 168 -24.38 2.69 -24.64
N PRO A 169 -24.07 2.47 -25.93
CA PRO A 169 -24.47 3.39 -26.96
C PRO A 169 -26.02 3.44 -27.04
N LEU A 170 -26.54 4.66 -26.96
CA LEU A 170 -27.95 4.92 -27.22
C LEU A 170 -28.24 4.55 -28.66
N ALA A 171 -29.14 3.57 -28.86
CA ALA A 171 -29.74 3.22 -30.11
C ALA A 171 -30.76 4.30 -30.55
#